data_0b3e1f0ece4f8245b5eb1abb66c5d89b
#
_entry.id   0b3e1f0ece4f8245b5eb1abb66c5d89b
#
_cell.length_a   1.000
_cell.length_b   1.000
_cell.length_c   1.000
_cell.angle_alpha   90.00
_cell.angle_beta   90.00
_cell.angle_gamma   90.00
#
_symmetry.space_group_name_H-M   'P 1'
#
loop_
_entity.id
_entity.type
_entity.pdbx_description
1 polymer ?
#
loop_
_entity_poly.entity_id
_entity_poly.type
_entity_poly.pdbx_seq_one_letter_code
_entity_poly.pdbx_strand_id
1 'polypeptide(L)'
;VLGQRPIWDWRHDKLLWVDIYENKIIETDQDNNEERQYSVQDGVTNILLQDNKNYIMSSYDSLYSIHPSLSKKQLLTKINFDSPNNRINDADIDLNGQIWISTMDIQQKSQTGKVICHDSNLKPIYSDNSYIISNGPVFDYERNVGYVTDSIKRIIYIFSINDLSGNGINKKVFLSMNKIDG
;
A
#
# COMPACT_ATOMS: atom_id res chain seq x y z
N VAL A 1 17.03 7.86 3.33
CA VAL A 1 16.23 7.39 2.18
C VAL A 1 15.55 6.07 2.56
N LEU A 2 14.25 6.00 2.43
CA LEU A 2 13.47 4.78 2.49
C LEU A 2 12.60 4.72 1.22
N GLY A 3 13.20 4.21 0.13
CA GLY A 3 12.55 4.06 -1.15
C GLY A 3 11.54 2.91 -1.12
N GLN A 4 10.32 3.20 -1.54
CA GLN A 4 9.24 2.21 -1.61
C GLN A 4 8.35 2.40 -2.83
N ARG A 5 7.62 1.34 -3.16
CA ARG A 5 6.53 1.31 -4.14
C ARG A 5 6.95 1.88 -5.51
N PRO A 6 7.98 1.31 -6.16
CA PRO A 6 8.25 1.68 -7.54
C PRO A 6 7.09 1.22 -8.43
N ILE A 7 6.54 2.13 -9.23
CA ILE A 7 5.51 1.86 -10.22
C ILE A 7 5.89 2.44 -11.57
N TRP A 8 5.63 1.68 -12.62
CA TRP A 8 5.78 2.16 -13.98
C TRP A 8 4.45 2.76 -14.46
N ASP A 9 4.43 4.08 -14.69
CA ASP A 9 3.30 4.74 -15.34
C ASP A 9 3.47 4.68 -16.87
N TRP A 10 2.95 3.61 -17.46
CA TRP A 10 2.96 3.36 -18.90
C TRP A 10 2.19 4.42 -19.72
N ARG A 11 1.36 5.24 -19.07
CA ARG A 11 0.59 6.32 -19.73
C ARG A 11 1.46 7.53 -20.03
N HIS A 12 2.55 7.70 -19.28
CA HIS A 12 3.43 8.86 -19.36
C HIS A 12 4.92 8.48 -19.47
N ASP A 13 5.21 7.18 -19.64
CA ASP A 13 6.57 6.62 -19.75
C ASP A 13 7.51 7.03 -18.60
N LYS A 14 7.00 6.90 -17.36
CA LYS A 14 7.69 7.34 -16.15
C LYS A 14 7.75 6.27 -15.09
N LEU A 15 8.88 6.19 -14.40
CA LEU A 15 8.99 5.48 -13.14
C LEU A 15 8.67 6.43 -12.00
N LEU A 16 7.73 6.05 -11.15
CA LEU A 16 7.42 6.77 -9.91
C LEU A 16 7.76 5.90 -8.71
N TRP A 17 8.27 6.51 -7.66
CA TRP A 17 8.48 5.85 -6.37
C TRP A 17 8.45 6.90 -5.24
N VAL A 18 8.39 6.47 -4.00
CA VAL A 18 8.32 7.36 -2.83
C VAL A 18 9.52 7.18 -1.93
N ASP A 19 10.00 8.28 -1.34
CA ASP A 19 10.89 8.26 -0.19
C ASP A 19 10.08 8.66 1.04
N ILE A 20 9.79 7.66 1.89
CA ILE A 20 8.94 7.85 3.07
C ILE A 20 9.62 8.77 4.09
N TYR A 21 10.93 8.67 4.28
CA TYR A 21 11.63 9.48 5.29
C TYR A 21 11.79 10.95 4.87
N GLU A 22 11.99 11.17 3.56
CA GLU A 22 12.13 12.52 3.03
C GLU A 22 10.79 13.13 2.62
N ASN A 23 9.69 12.36 2.73
CA ASN A 23 8.35 12.77 2.28
C ASN A 23 8.34 13.27 0.84
N LYS A 24 8.90 12.48 -0.07
CA LYS A 24 9.02 12.84 -1.48
C LYS A 24 8.40 11.80 -2.39
N ILE A 25 7.81 12.26 -3.48
CA ILE A 25 7.57 11.47 -4.67
C ILE A 25 8.71 11.73 -5.63
N ILE A 26 9.30 10.69 -6.17
CA ILE A 26 10.38 10.76 -7.16
C ILE A 26 9.84 10.26 -8.49
N GLU A 27 10.07 11.03 -9.52
CA GLU A 27 9.72 10.74 -10.91
C GLU A 27 11.00 10.62 -11.71
N THR A 28 11.19 9.53 -12.42
CA THR A 28 12.33 9.33 -13.33
C THR A 28 11.78 9.11 -14.73
N ASP A 29 12.22 9.92 -15.66
CA ASP A 29 11.90 9.82 -17.08
C ASP A 29 12.81 8.77 -17.73
N GLN A 30 12.22 7.89 -18.57
CA GLN A 30 12.97 6.81 -19.23
C GLN A 30 14.00 7.35 -20.24
N ASP A 31 13.65 8.38 -20.98
CA ASP A 31 14.45 8.84 -22.12
C ASP A 31 15.65 9.69 -21.70
N ASN A 32 15.49 10.47 -20.63
CA ASN A 32 16.48 11.48 -20.22
C ASN A 32 17.26 11.10 -18.96
N ASN A 33 16.85 10.04 -18.24
CA ASN A 33 17.32 9.75 -16.88
C ASN A 33 17.18 10.97 -15.93
N GLU A 34 16.30 11.90 -16.27
CA GLU A 34 16.02 13.04 -15.42
C GLU A 34 15.20 12.62 -14.22
N GLU A 35 15.68 12.94 -13.05
CA GLU A 35 14.97 12.72 -11.80
C GLU A 35 14.33 14.03 -11.33
N ARG A 36 13.03 14.00 -11.06
CA ARG A 36 12.30 15.10 -10.44
C ARG A 36 11.78 14.67 -9.08
N GLN A 37 11.91 15.55 -8.10
CA GLN A 37 11.50 15.30 -6.73
C GLN A 37 10.39 16.27 -6.33
N TYR A 38 9.33 15.72 -5.74
CA TYR A 38 8.16 16.49 -5.29
C TYR A 38 7.99 16.28 -3.79
N SER A 39 8.14 17.33 -3.00
CA SER A 39 7.92 17.28 -1.56
C SER A 39 6.44 17.21 -1.21
N VAL A 40 6.07 16.32 -0.29
CA VAL A 40 4.70 16.11 0.17
C VAL A 40 4.61 16.48 1.65
N GLN A 41 3.95 17.60 1.94
CA GLN A 41 3.90 18.18 3.29
C GLN A 41 3.31 17.24 4.35
N ASP A 42 2.26 16.46 4.01
CA ASP A 42 1.57 15.57 4.97
C ASP A 42 2.17 14.15 4.99
N GLY A 43 3.36 13.98 4.41
CA GLY A 43 3.98 12.68 4.24
C GLY A 43 3.44 11.90 3.04
N VAL A 44 4.19 10.91 2.62
CA VAL A 44 3.80 9.97 1.56
C VAL A 44 4.30 8.57 1.90
N THR A 45 3.44 7.57 1.70
CA THR A 45 3.81 6.16 1.90
C THR A 45 3.67 5.35 0.63
N ASN A 46 2.73 5.72 -0.26
CA ASN A 46 2.53 5.05 -1.54
C ASN A 46 2.04 6.01 -2.61
N ILE A 47 2.25 5.59 -3.86
CA ILE A 47 1.60 6.13 -5.04
C ILE A 47 1.08 4.97 -5.89
N LEU A 48 -0.16 5.06 -6.37
CA LEU A 48 -0.85 4.03 -7.12
C LEU A 48 -1.42 4.62 -8.42
N LEU A 49 -1.46 3.83 -9.48
CA LEU A 49 -2.11 4.21 -10.72
C LEU A 49 -3.62 4.04 -10.61
N GLN A 50 -4.37 5.00 -11.10
CA GLN A 50 -5.82 4.93 -11.25
C GLN A 50 -6.20 5.13 -12.73
N ASP A 51 -7.22 4.42 -13.21
CA ASP A 51 -7.60 4.40 -14.64
C ASP A 51 -8.00 5.78 -15.20
N ASN A 52 -8.51 6.67 -14.36
CA ASN A 52 -9.00 7.99 -14.76
C ASN A 52 -7.92 9.07 -14.89
N LYS A 53 -6.66 8.69 -15.07
CA LYS A 53 -5.49 9.55 -15.24
C LYS A 53 -4.89 10.15 -13.97
N ASN A 54 -5.59 10.20 -12.85
CA ASN A 54 -4.99 10.62 -11.59
C ASN A 54 -4.21 9.47 -10.96
N TYR A 55 -3.39 9.81 -9.96
CA TYR A 55 -2.82 8.83 -9.04
C TYR A 55 -3.61 8.81 -7.75
N ILE A 56 -3.56 7.71 -7.03
CA ILE A 56 -3.93 7.67 -5.61
C ILE A 56 -2.63 7.68 -4.81
N MET A 57 -2.53 8.62 -3.89
CA MET A 57 -1.42 8.73 -2.95
C MET A 57 -1.93 8.42 -1.55
N SER A 58 -1.20 7.61 -0.80
CA SER A 58 -1.39 7.51 0.64
C SER A 58 -0.38 8.34 1.41
N SER A 59 -0.85 9.03 2.43
CA SER A 59 -0.02 9.60 3.50
C SER A 59 0.00 8.64 4.69
N TYR A 60 0.41 9.13 5.86
CA TYR A 60 0.44 8.30 7.07
C TYR A 60 -0.95 7.82 7.51
N ASP A 61 -1.99 8.62 7.29
CA ASP A 61 -3.35 8.32 7.73
C ASP A 61 -4.46 8.64 6.71
N SER A 62 -4.11 9.01 5.49
CA SER A 62 -5.09 9.51 4.52
C SER A 62 -4.81 9.05 3.10
N LEU A 63 -5.87 8.97 2.29
CA LEU A 63 -5.77 8.78 0.85
C LEU A 63 -6.12 10.09 0.13
N TYR A 64 -5.38 10.37 -0.93
CA TYR A 64 -5.55 11.54 -1.79
C TYR A 64 -5.63 11.12 -3.25
N SER A 65 -6.48 11.80 -4.03
CA SER A 65 -6.32 11.86 -5.49
C SER A 65 -5.29 12.92 -5.80
N ILE A 66 -4.29 12.58 -6.61
CA ILE A 66 -3.23 13.51 -7.01
C ILE A 66 -3.15 13.60 -8.52
N HIS A 67 -3.08 14.84 -9.04
CA HIS A 67 -2.95 15.08 -10.47
C HIS A 67 -1.59 14.56 -10.99
N PRO A 68 -1.47 14.07 -12.24
CA PRO A 68 -0.20 13.56 -12.78
C PRO A 68 0.96 14.55 -12.79
N SER A 69 0.68 15.85 -12.76
CA SER A 69 1.73 16.87 -12.57
C SER A 69 2.26 16.94 -11.13
N LEU A 70 1.71 16.15 -10.22
CA LEU A 70 2.04 16.09 -8.80
C LEU A 70 1.86 17.42 -8.03
N SER A 71 1.23 18.42 -8.66
CA SER A 71 1.07 19.77 -8.13
C SER A 71 -0.21 20.00 -7.34
N LYS A 72 -1.22 19.15 -7.52
CA LYS A 72 -2.53 19.28 -6.89
C LYS A 72 -2.97 17.96 -6.29
N LYS A 73 -3.36 17.99 -5.03
CA LYS A 73 -3.94 16.83 -4.33
C LYS A 73 -5.30 17.20 -3.74
N GLN A 74 -6.20 16.22 -3.72
CA GLN A 74 -7.53 16.31 -3.11
C GLN A 74 -7.66 15.17 -2.11
N LEU A 75 -8.04 15.47 -0.88
CA LEU A 75 -8.35 14.45 0.12
C LEU A 75 -9.53 13.61 -0.34
N LEU A 76 -9.35 12.30 -0.36
CA LEU A 76 -10.39 11.32 -0.63
C LEU A 76 -11.02 10.81 0.65
N THR A 77 -10.19 10.33 1.58
CA THR A 77 -10.65 9.83 2.87
C THR A 77 -9.54 9.82 3.89
N LYS A 78 -9.92 9.83 5.16
CA LYS A 78 -9.04 9.63 6.30
C LYS A 78 -9.25 8.24 6.89
N ILE A 79 -8.17 7.54 7.19
CA ILE A 79 -8.20 6.21 7.78
C ILE A 79 -8.14 6.35 9.30
N ASN A 80 -9.15 5.80 9.97
CA ASN A 80 -9.17 5.77 11.43
C ASN A 80 -8.49 4.50 11.93
N PHE A 81 -7.47 4.67 12.74
CA PHE A 81 -6.75 3.56 13.37
C PHE A 81 -7.21 3.34 14.81
N ASP A 82 -7.25 2.09 15.24
CA ASP A 82 -7.54 1.73 16.65
C ASP A 82 -6.36 2.10 17.57
N SER A 83 -5.17 2.24 17.02
CA SER A 83 -3.96 2.65 17.74
C SER A 83 -3.41 3.96 17.19
N PRO A 84 -3.10 4.95 18.03
CA PRO A 84 -2.51 6.21 17.59
C PRO A 84 -1.09 6.06 17.03
N ASN A 85 -0.45 4.91 17.28
CA ASN A 85 0.89 4.61 16.77
C ASN A 85 0.85 3.91 15.40
N ASN A 86 -0.30 3.80 14.77
CA ASN A 86 -0.39 3.19 13.45
C ASN A 86 -0.29 4.22 12.33
N ARG A 87 0.26 3.77 11.21
CA ARG A 87 0.24 4.48 9.94
C ARG A 87 -0.02 3.52 8.79
N ILE A 88 -0.43 4.07 7.66
CA ILE A 88 -0.40 3.34 6.40
C ILE A 88 1.06 3.02 6.06
N ASN A 89 1.32 1.78 5.68
CA ASN A 89 2.65 1.32 5.26
C ASN A 89 2.69 1.03 3.77
N ASP A 90 1.77 0.20 3.29
CA ASP A 90 1.70 -0.20 1.88
C ASP A 90 0.25 -0.13 1.38
N ALA A 91 0.05 -0.10 0.07
CA ALA A 91 -1.28 -0.11 -0.54
C ALA A 91 -1.22 -0.69 -1.95
N ASP A 92 -2.34 -1.25 -2.43
CA ASP A 92 -2.51 -1.68 -3.81
C ASP A 92 -3.97 -1.52 -4.27
N ILE A 93 -4.19 -1.64 -5.58
CA ILE A 93 -5.52 -1.63 -6.19
C ILE A 93 -5.70 -2.98 -6.89
N ASP A 94 -6.79 -3.68 -6.58
CA ASP A 94 -7.11 -4.94 -7.23
C ASP A 94 -7.83 -4.73 -8.59
N LEU A 95 -8.07 -5.82 -9.32
CA LEU A 95 -8.76 -5.77 -10.62
C LEU A 95 -10.20 -5.26 -10.55
N ASN A 96 -10.83 -5.25 -9.38
CA ASN A 96 -12.16 -4.72 -9.16
C ASN A 96 -12.14 -3.22 -8.82
N GLY A 97 -10.94 -2.60 -8.80
CA GLY A 97 -10.75 -1.20 -8.40
C GLY A 97 -10.87 -0.98 -6.89
N GLN A 98 -10.82 -2.03 -6.09
CA GLN A 98 -10.84 -1.93 -4.63
C GLN A 98 -9.45 -1.54 -4.12
N ILE A 99 -9.40 -0.63 -3.16
CA ILE A 99 -8.14 -0.15 -2.59
C ILE A 99 -7.84 -0.96 -1.33
N TRP A 100 -6.70 -1.61 -1.35
CA TRP A 100 -6.16 -2.36 -0.23
C TRP A 100 -5.08 -1.57 0.47
N ILE A 101 -5.19 -1.44 1.78
CA ILE A 101 -4.26 -0.70 2.62
C ILE A 101 -3.67 -1.64 3.66
N SER A 102 -2.37 -1.65 3.76
CA SER A 102 -1.62 -2.29 4.84
C SER A 102 -1.13 -1.25 5.82
N THR A 103 -1.24 -1.53 7.11
CA THR A 103 -0.84 -0.61 8.18
C THR A 103 0.23 -1.23 9.07
N MET A 104 0.94 -0.41 9.82
CA MET A 104 1.97 -0.86 10.74
C MET A 104 1.95 -0.07 12.05
N ASP A 105 2.47 -0.69 13.10
CA ASP A 105 2.90 0.02 14.30
C ASP A 105 4.22 0.77 14.01
N ILE A 106 4.22 2.09 14.17
CA ILE A 106 5.39 2.94 13.95
C ILE A 106 6.57 2.51 14.85
N GLN A 107 6.28 2.03 16.05
CA GLN A 107 7.29 1.53 16.98
C GLN A 107 7.79 0.12 16.66
N GLN A 108 7.13 -0.58 15.74
CA GLN A 108 7.48 -1.93 15.29
C GLN A 108 7.47 -2.99 16.41
N LYS A 109 6.61 -2.82 17.40
CA LYS A 109 6.53 -3.68 18.59
C LYS A 109 5.18 -4.36 18.75
N SER A 110 4.11 -3.65 18.46
CA SER A 110 2.74 -4.09 18.75
C SER A 110 2.07 -4.67 17.51
N GLN A 111 1.29 -5.73 17.69
CA GLN A 111 0.52 -6.35 16.61
C GLN A 111 -0.80 -5.60 16.36
N THR A 112 -0.70 -4.31 16.08
CA THR A 112 -1.84 -3.42 15.84
C THR A 112 -2.05 -3.11 14.35
N GLY A 113 -1.11 -3.57 13.50
CA GLY A 113 -1.21 -3.44 12.04
C GLY A 113 -2.38 -4.25 11.48
N LYS A 114 -2.97 -3.74 10.41
CA LYS A 114 -4.12 -4.31 9.70
C LYS A 114 -3.89 -4.31 8.20
N VAL A 115 -4.60 -5.19 7.52
CA VAL A 115 -4.85 -5.10 6.07
C VAL A 115 -6.33 -4.80 5.91
N ILE A 116 -6.67 -3.74 5.17
CA ILE A 116 -8.05 -3.25 5.02
C ILE A 116 -8.33 -3.07 3.54
N CYS A 117 -9.43 -3.69 3.06
CA CYS A 117 -9.94 -3.48 1.72
C CYS A 117 -11.07 -2.44 1.74
N HIS A 118 -11.02 -1.48 0.83
CA HIS A 118 -12.04 -0.47 0.63
C HIS A 118 -12.69 -0.62 -0.73
N ASP A 119 -14.01 -0.47 -0.78
CA ASP A 119 -14.76 -0.41 -2.04
C ASP A 119 -14.50 0.89 -2.82
N SER A 120 -15.14 1.02 -3.99
CA SER A 120 -15.02 2.21 -4.85
C SER A 120 -15.53 3.51 -4.19
N ASN A 121 -16.31 3.41 -3.12
CA ASN A 121 -16.78 4.55 -2.32
C ASN A 121 -15.88 4.81 -1.11
N LEU A 122 -14.73 4.14 -1.04
CA LEU A 122 -13.77 4.20 0.07
C LEU A 122 -14.34 3.73 1.42
N LYS A 123 -15.37 2.89 1.37
CA LYS A 123 -15.91 2.24 2.56
C LYS A 123 -15.14 0.95 2.83
N PRO A 124 -14.65 0.70 4.06
CA PRO A 124 -14.01 -0.55 4.39
C PRO A 124 -15.00 -1.71 4.30
N ILE A 125 -14.64 -2.77 3.58
CA ILE A 125 -15.46 -3.97 3.35
C ILE A 125 -14.85 -5.22 3.97
N TYR A 126 -13.52 -5.29 4.06
CA TYR A 126 -12.80 -6.39 4.70
C TYR A 126 -11.67 -5.84 5.55
N SER A 127 -11.37 -6.51 6.65
CA SER A 127 -10.17 -6.23 7.43
C SER A 127 -9.60 -7.49 8.06
N ASP A 128 -8.28 -7.54 8.14
CA ASP A 128 -7.53 -8.57 8.85
C ASP A 128 -6.51 -7.91 9.77
N ASN A 129 -6.33 -8.48 10.96
CA ASN A 129 -5.55 -7.92 12.05
C ASN A 129 -4.29 -8.74 12.33
N SER A 130 -3.55 -8.28 13.33
CA SER A 130 -2.45 -9.02 13.95
C SER A 130 -1.15 -9.01 13.16
N TYR A 131 -0.88 -7.88 12.50
CA TYR A 131 0.43 -7.59 11.91
C TYR A 131 1.22 -6.61 12.80
N ILE A 132 2.54 -6.69 12.73
CA ILE A 132 3.42 -5.65 13.27
C ILE A 132 3.73 -4.67 12.15
N ILE A 133 4.28 -5.16 11.02
CA ILE A 133 4.50 -4.40 9.80
C ILE A 133 3.90 -5.20 8.64
N SER A 134 2.72 -4.82 8.16
CA SER A 134 2.17 -5.43 6.96
C SER A 134 2.67 -4.75 5.69
N ASN A 135 3.05 -5.56 4.70
CA ASN A 135 3.43 -5.16 3.35
C ASN A 135 2.61 -5.93 2.32
N GLY A 136 2.24 -5.29 1.25
CA GLY A 136 1.26 -5.76 0.29
C GLY A 136 -0.15 -5.25 0.62
N PRO A 137 -1.24 -5.93 0.14
CA PRO A 137 -1.18 -7.20 -0.58
C PRO A 137 -0.62 -7.07 -1.99
N VAL A 138 -0.23 -8.21 -2.54
CA VAL A 138 -0.04 -8.40 -3.98
C VAL A 138 -0.92 -9.55 -4.44
N PHE A 139 -1.38 -9.52 -5.69
CA PHE A 139 -2.41 -10.43 -6.17
C PHE A 139 -1.91 -11.32 -7.32
N ASP A 140 -2.22 -12.60 -7.23
CA ASP A 140 -2.12 -13.57 -8.32
C ASP A 140 -3.55 -13.92 -8.78
N TYR A 141 -4.00 -13.27 -9.82
CA TYR A 141 -5.36 -13.42 -10.31
C TYR A 141 -5.60 -14.74 -11.03
N GLU A 142 -4.57 -15.34 -11.59
CA GLU A 142 -4.70 -16.67 -12.21
C GLU A 142 -5.03 -17.74 -11.17
N ARG A 143 -4.47 -17.60 -9.96
CA ARG A 143 -4.74 -18.49 -8.83
C ARG A 143 -5.83 -18.00 -7.89
N ASN A 144 -6.37 -16.80 -8.11
CA ASN A 144 -7.35 -16.15 -7.23
C ASN A 144 -6.86 -16.03 -5.78
N VAL A 145 -5.60 -15.64 -5.59
CA VAL A 145 -5.01 -15.48 -4.26
C VAL A 145 -4.34 -14.14 -4.11
N GLY A 146 -4.29 -13.67 -2.86
CA GLY A 146 -3.48 -12.53 -2.45
C GLY A 146 -2.42 -12.96 -1.43
N TYR A 147 -1.34 -12.20 -1.38
CA TYR A 147 -0.23 -12.42 -0.45
C TYR A 147 0.02 -11.16 0.37
N VAL A 148 0.23 -11.32 1.67
CA VAL A 148 0.61 -10.26 2.60
C VAL A 148 1.78 -10.72 3.44
N THR A 149 2.76 -9.84 3.61
CA THR A 149 3.93 -10.12 4.44
C THR A 149 3.83 -9.39 5.79
N ASP A 150 4.14 -10.07 6.88
CA ASP A 150 4.53 -9.42 8.14
C ASP A 150 6.06 -9.47 8.24
N SER A 151 6.69 -8.33 8.03
CA SER A 151 8.16 -8.23 7.94
C SER A 151 8.86 -8.59 9.26
N ILE A 152 8.29 -8.20 10.40
CA ILE A 152 8.87 -8.51 11.72
C ILE A 152 8.71 -9.98 12.06
N LYS A 153 7.57 -10.57 11.76
CA LYS A 153 7.34 -12.00 11.96
C LYS A 153 8.10 -12.87 10.96
N ARG A 154 8.58 -12.29 9.85
CA ARG A 154 9.20 -12.99 8.72
C ARG A 154 8.27 -14.06 8.13
N ILE A 155 7.01 -13.71 7.96
CA ILE A 155 5.96 -14.60 7.45
C ILE A 155 5.29 -13.94 6.24
N ILE A 156 5.11 -14.74 5.19
CA ILE A 156 4.21 -14.44 4.10
C ILE A 156 2.94 -15.23 4.30
N TYR A 157 1.82 -14.55 4.31
CA TYR A 157 0.48 -15.14 4.34
C TYR A 157 -0.11 -15.19 2.95
N ILE A 158 -0.94 -16.20 2.68
CA ILE A 158 -1.77 -16.34 1.49
C ILE A 158 -3.23 -16.36 1.89
N PHE A 159 -4.09 -15.75 1.07
CA PHE A 159 -5.55 -15.78 1.24
C PHE A 159 -6.24 -15.90 -0.11
N SER A 160 -7.46 -16.44 -0.12
CA SER A 160 -8.30 -16.48 -1.33
C SER A 160 -9.01 -15.14 -1.55
N ILE A 161 -8.95 -14.62 -2.77
CA ILE A 161 -9.67 -13.39 -3.15
C ILE A 161 -11.20 -13.67 -3.22
N ASN A 162 -11.58 -14.90 -3.56
CA ASN A 162 -12.99 -15.29 -3.69
C ASN A 162 -13.68 -15.58 -2.35
N ASP A 163 -12.91 -15.84 -1.28
CA ASP A 163 -13.43 -16.12 0.05
C ASP A 163 -13.54 -14.88 0.94
N LEU A 164 -13.57 -13.71 0.34
CA LEU A 164 -13.77 -12.43 1.03
C LEU A 164 -15.27 -12.29 1.40
N SER A 165 -15.77 -13.20 2.20
CA SER A 165 -17.15 -13.17 2.71
C SER A 165 -17.17 -13.04 4.22
N GLY A 166 -17.94 -12.09 4.74
CA GLY A 166 -18.08 -11.88 6.18
C GLY A 166 -17.00 -10.94 6.74
N ASN A 167 -16.68 -11.11 8.01
CA ASN A 167 -15.92 -10.12 8.78
C ASN A 167 -14.40 -10.26 8.73
N GLY A 168 -13.80 -10.99 7.79
CA GLY A 168 -12.35 -11.16 7.80
C GLY A 168 -11.75 -11.85 6.57
N ILE A 169 -10.44 -11.78 6.48
CA ILE A 169 -9.61 -12.45 5.48
C ILE A 169 -9.12 -13.77 6.10
N ASN A 170 -9.54 -14.90 5.52
CA ASN A 170 -9.06 -16.22 5.96
C ASN A 170 -7.67 -16.48 5.40
N LYS A 171 -6.64 -16.04 6.13
CA LYS A 171 -5.24 -16.20 5.73
C LYS A 171 -4.62 -17.47 6.29
N LYS A 172 -3.68 -18.03 5.54
CA LYS A 172 -2.82 -19.16 5.95
C LYS A 172 -1.35 -18.76 5.82
N VAL A 173 -0.48 -19.38 6.57
CA VAL A 173 0.97 -19.22 6.36
C VAL A 173 1.34 -19.87 5.03
N PHE A 174 1.84 -19.06 4.11
CA PHE A 174 2.40 -19.52 2.85
C PHE A 174 3.90 -19.88 3.01
N LEU A 175 4.66 -18.96 3.62
CA LEU A 175 6.09 -19.14 3.85
C LEU A 175 6.47 -18.54 5.20
N SER A 176 7.30 -19.25 5.95
CA SER A 176 7.95 -18.75 7.18
C SER A 176 9.47 -18.75 6.99
N MET A 177 10.05 -17.55 6.94
CA MET A 177 11.50 -17.38 6.81
C MET A 177 12.26 -17.82 8.07
N ASN A 178 11.59 -17.97 9.21
CA ASN A 178 12.19 -18.46 10.43
C ASN A 178 12.59 -19.96 10.37
N LYS A 179 12.12 -20.67 9.34
CA LYS A 179 12.41 -22.08 9.10
C LYS A 179 13.42 -22.31 7.97
N ILE A 180 13.90 -21.24 7.36
CA ILE A 180 14.92 -21.30 6.31
C ILE A 180 16.25 -21.09 7.04
N ASP A 181 16.92 -22.20 7.35
CA ASP A 181 18.30 -22.16 7.82
C ASP A 181 19.17 -21.61 6.68
N GLY A 182 19.91 -20.54 6.98
CA GLY A 182 20.84 -19.92 6.03
C GLY A 182 22.10 -20.75 5.84
#